data_7ffdb6b68b0ce3a27098e0ede1f9eb68
#
_entry.id   7ffdb6b68b0ce3a27098e0ede1f9eb68
#
_cell.length_a   1.000
_cell.length_b   1.000
_cell.length_c   1.000
_cell.angle_alpha   90.00
_cell.angle_beta   90.00
_cell.angle_gamma   90.00
#
_symmetry.space_group_name_H-M   'P 1'
#
loop_
_entity.id
_entity.type
_entity.pdbx_description
1 polymer ?
#
loop_
_entity_poly.entity_id
_entity_poly.type
_entity_poly.pdbx_seq_one_letter_code
_entity_poly.pdbx_strand_id
1 'polypeptide(L)'
;MKQDTNGSDNPKILALCGTFGMGGIEKMLLNLLQAGMSFDACADIPDHGDLEEEMQKCGCQTFHLTRRSQNFIKHHIDLYRIIRDGKYSIVWLNSQNAFFMWLHILTARAAGAKKIVVHSHNTRDWRAKDKNRLSRMFRHILYQSADICLACGKEAALWLFGTDQNVQIVPLPIDTNHLMVTDKKRSCARQTLCLEGRQVFLQVGRFDPVKRQDYTLRVFEKIHEVKQNAVLIFAGDGQEKQKILDMAKQMGLLSSVRFPGNVKDMSLYYAAADAVFLPSLYEGFPTVLLEAQAAGVFCLTSETIDHTINRTGLVRFLKANEKQIDAWTVAALSAKGLSEDDRIKANRRIAQEYNAETIAFRLEKLFL
;
A
#
# COMPACT_ATOMS: atom_id res chain seq x y z
N MET A 1 33.11 3.29 -37.85
CA MET A 1 33.57 2.54 -36.68
C MET A 1 32.72 2.99 -35.49
N LYS A 2 31.68 2.22 -35.17
CA LYS A 2 30.91 2.40 -33.95
C LYS A 2 31.69 1.68 -32.85
N GLN A 3 32.13 2.41 -31.84
CA GLN A 3 32.69 1.83 -30.64
C GLN A 3 31.58 1.08 -29.89
N ASP A 4 31.73 -0.23 -29.80
CA ASP A 4 31.00 -1.06 -28.87
C ASP A 4 31.38 -0.64 -27.44
N THR A 5 30.53 0.13 -26.80
CA THR A 5 30.65 0.39 -25.38
C THR A 5 30.24 -0.89 -24.64
N ASN A 6 31.19 -1.47 -23.92
CA ASN A 6 31.06 -2.61 -23.01
C ASN A 6 29.71 -2.56 -22.27
N GLY A 7 28.90 -3.58 -22.49
CA GLY A 7 27.71 -3.85 -21.71
C GLY A 7 28.10 -4.13 -20.26
N SER A 8 27.96 -3.16 -19.39
CA SER A 8 27.85 -3.42 -17.96
C SER A 8 26.54 -4.20 -17.77
N ASP A 9 26.64 -5.52 -17.59
CA ASP A 9 25.50 -6.36 -17.21
C ASP A 9 24.99 -5.85 -15.86
N ASN A 10 24.04 -4.91 -15.87
CA ASN A 10 23.34 -4.52 -14.67
C ASN A 10 22.69 -5.76 -14.07
N PRO A 11 22.88 -6.01 -12.77
CA PRO A 11 22.37 -7.21 -12.14
C PRO A 11 20.85 -7.29 -12.29
N LYS A 12 20.36 -8.41 -12.85
CA LYS A 12 18.92 -8.65 -12.98
C LYS A 12 18.29 -8.91 -11.62
N ILE A 13 17.19 -8.22 -11.35
CA ILE A 13 16.42 -8.29 -10.11
C ILE A 13 15.13 -9.05 -10.34
N LEU A 14 14.81 -10.01 -9.48
CA LEU A 14 13.50 -10.66 -9.41
C LEU A 14 12.83 -10.30 -8.07
N ALA A 15 11.72 -9.57 -8.13
CA ALA A 15 10.90 -9.25 -6.96
C ALA A 15 9.82 -10.31 -6.76
N LEU A 16 9.81 -10.99 -5.60
CA LEU A 16 8.74 -11.91 -5.23
C LEU A 16 7.67 -11.17 -4.41
N CYS A 17 6.41 -11.41 -4.73
CA CYS A 17 5.24 -10.90 -4.00
C CYS A 17 4.17 -11.98 -3.84
N GLY A 18 3.12 -11.70 -3.07
CA GLY A 18 2.05 -12.68 -2.84
C GLY A 18 1.17 -12.89 -4.07
N THR A 19 0.80 -11.82 -4.74
CA THR A 19 -0.12 -11.77 -5.89
C THR A 19 0.25 -10.60 -6.80
N PHE A 20 -0.52 -10.34 -7.86
CA PHE A 20 -0.50 -9.08 -8.61
C PHE A 20 -1.82 -8.29 -8.43
N GLY A 21 -2.50 -8.48 -7.30
CA GLY A 21 -3.75 -7.79 -6.97
C GLY A 21 -3.55 -6.34 -6.50
N MET A 22 -4.62 -5.72 -5.97
CA MET A 22 -4.63 -4.32 -5.51
C MET A 22 -4.08 -4.15 -4.08
N GLY A 23 -3.09 -4.92 -3.67
CA GLY A 23 -2.44 -4.82 -2.36
C GLY A 23 -1.43 -3.68 -2.26
N GLY A 24 -1.01 -3.37 -1.02
CA GLY A 24 -0.03 -2.30 -0.77
C GLY A 24 1.38 -2.63 -1.29
N ILE A 25 1.78 -3.91 -1.27
CA ILE A 25 3.07 -4.38 -1.79
C ILE A 25 3.07 -4.28 -3.31
N GLU A 26 2.02 -4.74 -3.95
CA GLU A 26 1.85 -4.75 -5.39
C GLU A 26 1.81 -3.33 -5.96
N LYS A 27 1.11 -2.40 -5.28
CA LYS A 27 1.14 -0.96 -5.62
C LYS A 27 2.52 -0.35 -5.43
N MET A 28 3.24 -0.72 -4.38
CA MET A 28 4.63 -0.30 -4.19
C MET A 28 5.50 -0.71 -5.38
N LEU A 29 5.43 -1.98 -5.79
CA LEU A 29 6.20 -2.50 -6.93
C LEU A 29 5.84 -1.74 -8.22
N LEU A 30 4.54 -1.52 -8.48
CA LEU A 30 4.10 -0.75 -9.64
C LEU A 30 4.61 0.68 -9.61
N ASN A 31 4.50 1.38 -8.47
CA ASN A 31 5.01 2.76 -8.32
C ASN A 31 6.53 2.85 -8.59
N LEU A 32 7.30 1.84 -8.17
CA LEU A 32 8.74 1.78 -8.44
C LEU A 32 9.05 1.54 -9.92
N LEU A 33 8.29 0.68 -10.60
CA LEU A 33 8.40 0.46 -12.05
C LEU A 33 8.06 1.74 -12.82
N GLN A 34 6.98 2.41 -12.46
CA GLN A 34 6.58 3.70 -13.05
C GLN A 34 7.61 4.81 -12.81
N ALA A 35 8.33 4.75 -11.68
CA ALA A 35 9.44 5.63 -11.36
C ALA A 35 10.76 5.29 -12.10
N GLY A 36 10.75 4.27 -12.96
CA GLY A 36 11.89 3.90 -13.80
C GLY A 36 12.81 2.82 -13.22
N MET A 37 12.52 2.27 -12.03
CA MET A 37 13.27 1.14 -11.49
C MET A 37 13.04 -0.11 -12.36
N SER A 38 14.10 -0.83 -12.71
CA SER A 38 14.02 -2.02 -13.57
C SER A 38 14.14 -3.30 -12.76
N PHE A 39 13.09 -4.11 -12.79
CA PHE A 39 13.05 -5.47 -12.21
C PHE A 39 11.92 -6.29 -12.83
N ASP A 40 12.02 -7.61 -12.71
CA ASP A 40 10.94 -8.53 -13.04
C ASP A 40 10.23 -9.00 -11.76
N ALA A 41 8.98 -9.43 -11.87
CA ALA A 41 8.15 -9.77 -10.73
C ALA A 41 7.63 -11.22 -10.79
N CYS A 42 7.53 -11.86 -9.63
CA CYS A 42 7.05 -13.22 -9.50
C CYS A 42 6.02 -13.33 -8.37
N ALA A 43 4.81 -13.78 -8.70
CA ALA A 43 3.75 -14.02 -7.73
C ALA A 43 3.81 -15.45 -7.16
N ASP A 44 3.56 -15.57 -5.84
CA ASP A 44 3.53 -16.85 -5.11
C ASP A 44 2.35 -17.76 -5.50
N ILE A 45 1.45 -17.28 -6.37
CA ILE A 45 0.25 -17.99 -6.82
C ILE A 45 0.08 -17.87 -8.34
N PRO A 46 -0.65 -18.82 -8.96
CA PRO A 46 -0.83 -18.86 -10.42
C PRO A 46 -1.88 -17.87 -10.95
N ASP A 47 -2.62 -17.21 -10.06
CA ASP A 47 -3.74 -16.36 -10.47
C ASP A 47 -3.26 -15.00 -10.98
N HIS A 48 -3.80 -14.53 -12.10
CA HIS A 48 -3.58 -13.18 -12.61
C HIS A 48 -4.16 -12.13 -11.66
N GLY A 49 -3.55 -10.95 -11.62
CA GLY A 49 -3.98 -9.88 -10.75
C GLY A 49 -4.24 -8.55 -11.48
N ASP A 50 -4.99 -7.68 -10.83
CA ASP A 50 -5.47 -6.40 -11.41
C ASP A 50 -4.36 -5.46 -11.88
N LEU A 51 -3.15 -5.54 -11.28
CA LEU A 51 -2.01 -4.66 -11.59
C LEU A 51 -1.00 -5.30 -12.55
N GLU A 52 -1.16 -6.56 -12.90
CA GLU A 52 -0.17 -7.31 -13.70
C GLU A 52 0.05 -6.68 -15.09
N GLU A 53 -1.03 -6.36 -15.79
CA GLU A 53 -0.96 -5.74 -17.12
C GLU A 53 -0.24 -4.37 -17.06
N GLU A 54 -0.44 -3.62 -15.99
CA GLU A 54 0.22 -2.32 -15.81
C GLU A 54 1.72 -2.46 -15.52
N MET A 55 2.11 -3.47 -14.73
CA MET A 55 3.52 -3.81 -14.53
C MET A 55 4.20 -4.21 -15.85
N GLN A 56 3.52 -5.01 -16.67
CA GLN A 56 4.03 -5.42 -18.00
C GLN A 56 4.18 -4.23 -18.95
N LYS A 57 3.26 -3.26 -18.93
CA LYS A 57 3.38 -1.99 -19.69
C LYS A 57 4.61 -1.16 -19.29
N CYS A 58 5.08 -1.30 -18.05
CA CYS A 58 6.33 -0.70 -17.57
C CYS A 58 7.59 -1.50 -17.97
N GLY A 59 7.45 -2.58 -18.76
CA GLY A 59 8.56 -3.43 -19.19
C GLY A 59 8.93 -4.55 -18.22
N CYS A 60 8.16 -4.75 -17.15
CA CYS A 60 8.35 -5.82 -16.18
C CYS A 60 7.88 -7.16 -16.76
N GLN A 61 8.72 -8.19 -16.74
CA GLN A 61 8.29 -9.55 -17.02
C GLN A 61 7.66 -10.14 -15.75
N THR A 62 6.45 -10.68 -15.86
CA THR A 62 5.72 -11.29 -14.74
C THR A 62 5.74 -12.80 -14.80
N PHE A 63 5.89 -13.44 -13.65
CA PHE A 63 5.92 -14.89 -13.47
C PHE A 63 4.94 -15.32 -12.39
N HIS A 64 4.50 -16.56 -12.48
CA HIS A 64 3.59 -17.17 -11.51
C HIS A 64 4.14 -18.51 -11.03
N LEU A 65 4.07 -18.74 -9.73
CA LEU A 65 4.45 -20.01 -9.12
C LEU A 65 3.22 -20.92 -8.96
N THR A 66 3.44 -22.22 -9.07
CA THR A 66 2.44 -23.21 -8.66
C THR A 66 2.07 -22.96 -7.19
N ARG A 67 0.78 -22.93 -6.86
CA ARG A 67 0.31 -22.68 -5.48
C ARG A 67 0.88 -23.72 -4.52
N ARG A 68 1.53 -23.28 -3.43
CA ARG A 68 2.19 -24.16 -2.44
C ARG A 68 1.27 -25.25 -1.87
N SER A 69 -0.02 -24.92 -1.64
CA SER A 69 -1.01 -25.86 -1.12
C SER A 69 -1.38 -26.96 -2.12
N GLN A 70 -1.15 -26.75 -3.43
CA GLN A 70 -1.41 -27.73 -4.47
C GLN A 70 -0.19 -28.64 -4.70
N ASN A 71 1.00 -28.05 -4.83
CA ASN A 71 2.23 -28.80 -5.00
C ASN A 71 3.45 -28.00 -4.50
N PHE A 72 3.87 -28.31 -3.28
CA PHE A 72 4.97 -27.63 -2.62
C PHE A 72 6.31 -27.79 -3.36
N ILE A 73 6.61 -28.99 -3.84
CA ILE A 73 7.87 -29.29 -4.56
C ILE A 73 7.90 -28.53 -5.88
N LYS A 74 6.80 -28.58 -6.65
CA LYS A 74 6.71 -27.88 -7.93
C LYS A 74 6.85 -26.38 -7.77
N HIS A 75 6.28 -25.79 -6.72
CA HIS A 75 6.45 -24.37 -6.40
C HIS A 75 7.94 -23.96 -6.34
N HIS A 76 8.76 -24.73 -5.63
CA HIS A 76 10.20 -24.43 -5.51
C HIS A 76 10.98 -24.77 -6.79
N ILE A 77 10.57 -25.79 -7.56
CA ILE A 77 11.15 -26.10 -8.88
C ILE A 77 10.87 -24.95 -9.86
N ASP A 78 9.65 -24.42 -9.88
CA ASP A 78 9.27 -23.30 -10.74
C ASP A 78 10.12 -22.05 -10.39
N LEU A 79 10.24 -21.71 -9.11
CA LEU A 79 11.08 -20.59 -8.66
C LEU A 79 12.56 -20.80 -9.03
N TYR A 80 13.09 -22.00 -8.80
CA TYR A 80 14.46 -22.34 -9.16
C TYR A 80 14.73 -22.13 -10.67
N ARG A 81 13.82 -22.61 -11.53
CA ARG A 81 13.94 -22.47 -12.99
C ARG A 81 13.87 -21.01 -13.43
N ILE A 82 12.92 -20.24 -12.90
CA ILE A 82 12.78 -18.81 -13.21
C ILE A 82 14.08 -18.08 -12.88
N ILE A 83 14.65 -18.27 -11.69
CA ILE A 83 15.87 -17.59 -11.27
C ILE A 83 17.07 -18.00 -12.12
N ARG A 84 17.27 -19.30 -12.33
CA ARG A 84 18.41 -19.86 -13.09
C ARG A 84 18.35 -19.46 -14.56
N ASP A 85 17.20 -19.68 -15.21
CA ASP A 85 17.05 -19.50 -16.66
C ASP A 85 17.00 -18.00 -17.02
N GLY A 86 16.40 -17.18 -16.15
CA GLY A 86 16.41 -15.71 -16.25
C GLY A 86 17.73 -15.05 -15.85
N LYS A 87 18.66 -15.81 -15.23
CA LYS A 87 19.96 -15.34 -14.72
C LYS A 87 19.79 -14.20 -13.71
N TYR A 88 18.79 -14.29 -12.82
CA TYR A 88 18.56 -13.30 -11.80
C TYR A 88 19.64 -13.40 -10.71
N SER A 89 20.43 -12.33 -10.58
CA SER A 89 21.50 -12.26 -9.60
C SER A 89 21.04 -11.69 -8.25
N ILE A 90 19.92 -10.96 -8.24
CA ILE A 90 19.31 -10.38 -7.04
C ILE A 90 17.89 -10.91 -6.93
N VAL A 91 17.54 -11.44 -5.75
CA VAL A 91 16.17 -11.87 -5.43
C VAL A 91 15.65 -11.03 -4.27
N TRP A 92 14.55 -10.30 -4.51
CA TRP A 92 13.94 -9.38 -3.58
C TRP A 92 12.62 -9.94 -3.06
N LEU A 93 12.61 -10.36 -1.80
CA LEU A 93 11.48 -11.04 -1.16
C LEU A 93 10.57 -10.04 -0.44
N ASN A 94 9.31 -9.96 -0.88
CA ASN A 94 8.25 -9.10 -0.34
C ASN A 94 7.08 -9.96 0.18
N SER A 95 7.32 -10.85 1.14
CA SER A 95 6.31 -11.74 1.70
C SER A 95 6.15 -11.51 3.21
N GLN A 96 5.26 -12.27 3.84
CA GLN A 96 4.90 -12.05 5.25
C GLN A 96 5.26 -13.22 6.16
N ASN A 97 5.64 -14.38 5.61
CA ASN A 97 5.90 -15.58 6.40
C ASN A 97 7.39 -15.93 6.40
N ALA A 98 8.03 -15.77 7.54
CA ALA A 98 9.48 -15.97 7.70
C ALA A 98 9.96 -17.36 7.28
N PHE A 99 9.19 -18.41 7.57
CA PHE A 99 9.55 -19.78 7.20
C PHE A 99 9.57 -19.97 5.66
N PHE A 100 8.51 -19.52 4.96
CA PHE A 100 8.47 -19.65 3.51
C PHE A 100 9.46 -18.73 2.82
N MET A 101 9.69 -17.52 3.34
CA MET A 101 10.75 -16.65 2.83
C MET A 101 12.14 -17.29 2.95
N TRP A 102 12.41 -17.95 4.06
CA TRP A 102 13.67 -18.68 4.24
C TRP A 102 13.81 -19.83 3.23
N LEU A 103 12.75 -20.58 2.95
CA LEU A 103 12.78 -21.60 1.90
C LEU A 103 13.00 -21.00 0.49
N HIS A 104 12.42 -19.83 0.21
CA HIS A 104 12.70 -19.11 -1.03
C HIS A 104 14.17 -18.66 -1.11
N ILE A 105 14.79 -18.24 0.02
CA ILE A 105 16.23 -17.93 0.07
C ILE A 105 17.06 -19.16 -0.32
N LEU A 106 16.78 -20.32 0.28
CA LEU A 106 17.50 -21.55 -0.06
C LEU A 106 17.37 -21.90 -1.54
N THR A 107 16.16 -21.79 -2.09
CA THR A 107 15.90 -22.05 -3.51
C THR A 107 16.65 -21.06 -4.39
N ALA A 108 16.61 -19.76 -4.07
CA ALA A 108 17.28 -18.70 -4.82
C ALA A 108 18.82 -18.86 -4.82
N ARG A 109 19.39 -19.19 -3.68
CA ARG A 109 20.84 -19.48 -3.57
C ARG A 109 21.22 -20.69 -4.41
N ALA A 110 20.46 -21.78 -4.34
CA ALA A 110 20.69 -22.97 -5.15
C ALA A 110 20.57 -22.69 -6.67
N ALA A 111 19.71 -21.73 -7.07
CA ALA A 111 19.54 -21.29 -8.46
C ALA A 111 20.62 -20.30 -8.94
N GLY A 112 21.53 -19.85 -8.06
CA GLY A 112 22.66 -18.99 -8.41
C GLY A 112 22.47 -17.50 -8.09
N ALA A 113 21.44 -17.12 -7.32
CA ALA A 113 21.28 -15.75 -6.86
C ALA A 113 22.44 -15.35 -5.94
N LYS A 114 23.04 -14.18 -6.25
CA LYS A 114 24.23 -13.66 -5.52
C LYS A 114 23.82 -12.80 -4.33
N LYS A 115 22.70 -12.10 -4.41
CA LYS A 115 22.22 -11.17 -3.37
C LYS A 115 20.74 -11.43 -3.06
N ILE A 116 20.44 -11.56 -1.79
CA ILE A 116 19.06 -11.75 -1.29
C ILE A 116 18.66 -10.53 -0.46
N VAL A 117 17.58 -9.90 -0.87
CA VAL A 117 16.97 -8.77 -0.19
C VAL A 117 15.66 -9.22 0.43
N VAL A 118 15.48 -9.00 1.72
CA VAL A 118 14.22 -9.28 2.43
C VAL A 118 13.60 -7.98 2.87
N HIS A 119 12.36 -7.73 2.46
CA HIS A 119 11.65 -6.49 2.77
C HIS A 119 10.38 -6.76 3.59
N SER A 120 10.33 -6.21 4.78
CA SER A 120 9.20 -6.30 5.70
C SER A 120 8.22 -5.15 5.47
N HIS A 121 6.93 -5.49 5.28
CA HIS A 121 5.85 -4.53 5.01
C HIS A 121 4.76 -4.52 6.08
N ASN A 122 4.74 -5.47 7.00
CA ASN A 122 3.68 -5.61 8.00
C ASN A 122 4.19 -5.42 9.42
N THR A 123 3.31 -4.90 10.28
CA THR A 123 3.57 -4.70 11.70
C THR A 123 2.88 -5.73 12.59
N ARG A 124 1.89 -6.44 12.08
CA ARG A 124 1.18 -7.51 12.81
C ARG A 124 0.63 -8.55 11.84
N ASP A 125 0.82 -9.82 12.19
CA ASP A 125 0.00 -10.90 11.66
C ASP A 125 -1.16 -11.13 12.64
N TRP A 126 -2.35 -10.64 12.28
CA TRP A 126 -3.55 -10.82 13.10
C TRP A 126 -3.97 -12.28 13.27
N ARG A 127 -3.49 -13.18 12.39
CA ARG A 127 -3.73 -14.62 12.43
C ARG A 127 -2.69 -15.37 13.27
N ALA A 128 -1.51 -14.81 13.48
CA ALA A 128 -0.47 -15.44 14.26
C ALA A 128 -0.57 -15.02 15.73
N LYS A 129 -0.97 -15.94 16.60
CA LYS A 129 -0.69 -15.84 18.03
C LYS A 129 0.84 -15.95 18.19
N ASP A 130 1.51 -14.82 18.31
CA ASP A 130 2.97 -14.61 18.25
C ASP A 130 3.75 -15.22 19.45
N LYS A 131 3.23 -16.26 20.06
CA LYS A 131 3.83 -16.95 21.22
C LYS A 131 4.65 -18.19 20.84
N ASN A 132 4.77 -18.52 19.54
CA ASN A 132 5.44 -19.74 19.12
C ASN A 132 6.96 -19.53 19.05
N ARG A 133 7.74 -20.26 19.86
CA ARG A 133 9.21 -20.29 19.84
C ARG A 133 9.75 -20.57 18.42
N LEU A 134 9.06 -21.41 17.65
CA LEU A 134 9.43 -21.77 16.29
C LEU A 134 9.36 -20.57 15.33
N SER A 135 8.33 -19.74 15.43
CA SER A 135 8.22 -18.50 14.61
C SER A 135 9.37 -17.54 14.88
N ARG A 136 9.75 -17.34 16.16
CA ARG A 136 10.90 -16.51 16.54
C ARG A 136 12.22 -17.07 15.99
N MET A 137 12.40 -18.38 16.03
CA MET A 137 13.57 -19.05 15.46
C MET A 137 13.68 -18.79 13.95
N PHE A 138 12.60 -18.98 13.19
CA PHE A 138 12.62 -18.73 11.74
C PHE A 138 12.83 -17.26 11.39
N ARG A 139 12.33 -16.32 12.17
CA ARG A 139 12.62 -14.89 11.99
C ARG A 139 14.12 -14.59 12.16
N HIS A 140 14.74 -15.16 13.17
CA HIS A 140 16.17 -15.03 13.39
C HIS A 140 16.98 -15.66 12.25
N ILE A 141 16.62 -16.88 11.82
CA ILE A 141 17.27 -17.54 10.68
C ILE A 141 17.11 -16.72 9.41
N LEU A 142 15.91 -16.18 9.14
CA LEU A 142 15.64 -15.33 8.00
C LEU A 142 16.55 -14.10 8.00
N TYR A 143 16.63 -13.40 9.14
CA TYR A 143 17.48 -12.22 9.32
C TYR A 143 18.94 -12.52 9.02
N GLN A 144 19.47 -13.65 9.51
CA GLN A 144 20.86 -14.07 9.28
C GLN A 144 21.13 -14.56 7.84
N SER A 145 20.10 -14.97 7.12
CA SER A 145 20.21 -15.53 5.76
C SER A 145 20.12 -14.48 4.66
N ALA A 146 19.60 -13.28 4.96
CA ALA A 146 19.48 -12.18 4.03
C ALA A 146 20.77 -11.36 3.93
N ASP A 147 21.14 -10.89 2.73
CA ASP A 147 22.27 -9.96 2.56
C ASP A 147 21.85 -8.52 2.90
N ILE A 148 20.58 -8.18 2.61
CA ILE A 148 20.02 -6.87 2.92
C ILE A 148 18.65 -7.07 3.56
N CYS A 149 18.47 -6.48 4.75
CA CYS A 149 17.19 -6.42 5.44
C CYS A 149 16.59 -5.02 5.29
N LEU A 150 15.40 -4.94 4.69
CA LEU A 150 14.63 -3.72 4.52
C LEU A 150 13.32 -3.79 5.30
N ALA A 151 12.82 -2.64 5.74
CA ALA A 151 11.48 -2.53 6.32
C ALA A 151 10.83 -1.20 5.97
N CYS A 152 9.51 -1.18 5.81
CA CYS A 152 8.76 0.06 5.54
C CYS A 152 8.69 1.00 6.77
N GLY A 153 9.03 0.50 7.95
CA GLY A 153 9.08 1.24 9.21
C GLY A 153 9.71 0.40 10.32
N LYS A 154 10.01 1.05 11.45
CA LYS A 154 10.64 0.41 12.62
C LYS A 154 9.79 -0.76 13.15
N GLU A 155 8.48 -0.59 13.25
CA GLU A 155 7.56 -1.64 13.71
C GLU A 155 7.60 -2.88 12.78
N ALA A 156 7.69 -2.65 11.46
CA ALA A 156 7.81 -3.74 10.49
C ALA A 156 9.15 -4.48 10.63
N ALA A 157 10.25 -3.76 10.93
CA ALA A 157 11.54 -4.38 11.20
C ALA A 157 11.48 -5.28 12.44
N LEU A 158 10.97 -4.76 13.54
CA LEU A 158 10.80 -5.49 14.80
C LEU A 158 9.87 -6.71 14.61
N TRP A 159 8.83 -6.57 13.82
CA TRP A 159 7.89 -7.66 13.58
C TRP A 159 8.51 -8.82 12.79
N LEU A 160 9.19 -8.57 11.67
CA LEU A 160 9.72 -9.66 10.82
C LEU A 160 11.08 -10.16 11.30
N PHE A 161 11.97 -9.27 11.72
CA PHE A 161 13.35 -9.64 12.05
C PHE A 161 13.58 -9.77 13.56
N GLY A 162 12.68 -9.27 14.41
CA GLY A 162 12.86 -9.21 15.86
C GLY A 162 13.85 -8.14 16.33
N THR A 163 14.39 -7.35 15.42
CA THR A 163 15.35 -6.26 15.64
C THR A 163 15.20 -5.18 14.57
N ASP A 164 15.62 -3.97 14.89
CA ASP A 164 15.79 -2.87 13.93
C ASP A 164 17.27 -2.56 13.64
N GLN A 165 18.19 -3.26 14.29
CA GLN A 165 19.64 -3.12 14.04
C GLN A 165 19.98 -3.68 12.65
N ASN A 166 20.78 -2.94 11.88
CA ASN A 166 21.19 -3.27 10.51
C ASN A 166 20.00 -3.51 9.55
N VAL A 167 18.79 -3.01 9.89
CA VAL A 167 17.64 -3.00 9.01
C VAL A 167 17.50 -1.59 8.42
N GLN A 168 17.50 -1.49 7.10
CA GLN A 168 17.32 -0.20 6.43
C GLN A 168 15.84 0.13 6.32
N ILE A 169 15.45 1.28 6.82
CA ILE A 169 14.07 1.75 6.71
C ILE A 169 13.90 2.39 5.34
N VAL A 170 13.07 1.76 4.52
CA VAL A 170 12.67 2.24 3.19
C VAL A 170 11.15 2.35 3.20
N PRO A 171 10.59 3.55 3.31
CA PRO A 171 9.15 3.75 3.34
C PRO A 171 8.51 3.31 2.01
N LEU A 172 7.22 3.00 2.05
CA LEU A 172 6.48 2.65 0.84
C LEU A 172 6.38 3.88 -0.09
N PRO A 173 6.82 3.74 -1.35
CA PRO A 173 6.79 4.84 -2.31
C PRO A 173 5.37 5.16 -2.77
N ILE A 174 5.10 6.44 -2.96
CA ILE A 174 3.88 6.92 -3.61
C ILE A 174 4.22 7.85 -4.76
N ASP A 175 3.38 7.87 -5.80
CA ASP A 175 3.51 8.82 -6.90
C ASP A 175 2.95 10.19 -6.48
N THR A 176 3.81 10.99 -5.84
CA THR A 176 3.43 12.31 -5.37
C THR A 176 3.16 13.30 -6.51
N ASN A 177 3.76 13.11 -7.67
CA ASN A 177 3.51 13.95 -8.84
C ASN A 177 2.09 13.75 -9.35
N HIS A 178 1.66 12.48 -9.46
CA HIS A 178 0.29 12.14 -9.86
C HIS A 178 -0.76 12.55 -8.82
N LEU A 179 -0.40 12.58 -7.54
CA LEU A 179 -1.28 12.99 -6.44
C LEU A 179 -1.34 14.51 -6.22
N MET A 180 -0.51 15.32 -6.88
CA MET A 180 -0.58 16.77 -6.76
C MET A 180 -1.92 17.32 -7.26
N VAL A 181 -2.55 18.17 -6.46
CA VAL A 181 -3.91 18.70 -6.74
C VAL A 181 -3.88 20.21 -6.91
N THR A 182 -4.04 20.65 -8.16
CA THR A 182 -4.34 22.04 -8.52
C THR A 182 -5.85 22.32 -8.47
N ASP A 183 -6.25 23.58 -8.45
CA ASP A 183 -7.68 23.96 -8.51
C ASP A 183 -8.34 23.44 -9.79
N LYS A 184 -7.64 23.47 -10.91
CA LYS A 184 -8.11 22.89 -12.18
C LYS A 184 -8.34 21.39 -12.06
N LYS A 185 -7.37 20.64 -11.49
CA LYS A 185 -7.50 19.19 -11.29
C LYS A 185 -8.66 18.85 -10.35
N ARG A 186 -8.82 19.61 -9.26
CA ARG A 186 -9.92 19.44 -8.30
C ARG A 186 -11.29 19.70 -8.96
N SER A 187 -11.42 20.79 -9.72
CA SER A 187 -12.66 21.11 -10.46
C SER A 187 -12.99 20.02 -11.47
N CYS A 188 -12.02 19.60 -12.28
CA CYS A 188 -12.20 18.52 -13.26
C CYS A 188 -12.60 17.20 -12.57
N ALA A 189 -11.95 16.83 -11.46
CA ALA A 189 -12.28 15.63 -10.71
C ALA A 189 -13.73 15.64 -10.18
N ARG A 190 -14.17 16.77 -9.63
CA ARG A 190 -15.56 16.93 -9.15
C ARG A 190 -16.57 16.87 -10.27
N GLN A 191 -16.28 17.47 -11.39
CA GLN A 191 -17.15 17.40 -12.59
C GLN A 191 -17.23 15.97 -13.12
N THR A 192 -16.07 15.29 -13.30
CA THR A 192 -16.02 13.90 -13.79
C THR A 192 -16.78 12.93 -12.88
N LEU A 193 -16.71 13.14 -11.57
CA LEU A 193 -17.40 12.30 -10.60
C LEU A 193 -18.81 12.79 -10.24
N CYS A 194 -19.34 13.85 -10.89
CA CYS A 194 -20.62 14.48 -10.57
C CYS A 194 -20.75 14.80 -9.08
N LEU A 195 -19.77 15.55 -8.53
CA LEU A 195 -19.66 15.94 -7.12
C LEU A 195 -19.60 17.45 -6.89
N GLU A 196 -19.97 18.25 -7.92
CA GLU A 196 -20.02 19.70 -7.82
C GLU A 196 -21.00 20.13 -6.73
N GLY A 197 -20.60 21.10 -5.89
CA GLY A 197 -21.41 21.59 -4.78
C GLY A 197 -21.63 20.58 -3.63
N ARG A 198 -21.05 19.38 -3.71
CA ARG A 198 -21.15 18.36 -2.65
C ARG A 198 -20.02 18.49 -1.64
N GLN A 199 -20.27 18.09 -0.39
CA GLN A 199 -19.22 17.81 0.56
C GLN A 199 -18.84 16.32 0.46
N VAL A 200 -17.57 16.03 0.16
CA VAL A 200 -17.12 14.70 -0.26
C VAL A 200 -16.22 14.08 0.81
N PHE A 201 -16.66 12.95 1.34
CA PHE A 201 -15.91 12.11 2.27
C PHE A 201 -15.49 10.84 1.57
N LEU A 202 -14.27 10.38 1.83
CA LEU A 202 -13.68 9.23 1.18
C LEU A 202 -13.10 8.25 2.21
N GLN A 203 -13.39 6.97 2.06
CA GLN A 203 -12.64 5.91 2.72
C GLN A 203 -12.12 4.94 1.66
N VAL A 204 -10.80 4.69 1.70
CA VAL A 204 -10.11 3.81 0.76
C VAL A 204 -9.62 2.57 1.49
N GLY A 205 -9.88 1.40 0.92
CA GLY A 205 -9.34 0.16 1.44
C GLY A 205 -10.28 -1.03 1.29
N ARG A 206 -9.72 -2.21 1.53
CA ARG A 206 -10.48 -3.46 1.46
C ARG A 206 -11.62 -3.47 2.49
N PHE A 207 -12.77 -3.98 2.08
CA PHE A 207 -13.89 -4.18 2.99
C PHE A 207 -13.62 -5.40 3.90
N ASP A 208 -13.06 -5.12 5.06
CA ASP A 208 -12.83 -6.10 6.12
C ASP A 208 -13.08 -5.48 7.50
N PRO A 209 -13.25 -6.31 8.56
CA PRO A 209 -13.58 -5.81 9.90
C PRO A 209 -12.53 -4.85 10.48
N VAL A 210 -11.28 -4.92 10.01
CA VAL A 210 -10.18 -4.07 10.50
C VAL A 210 -10.35 -2.62 10.04
N LYS A 211 -10.90 -2.41 8.84
CA LYS A 211 -11.06 -1.09 8.22
C LYS A 211 -12.25 -0.30 8.72
N ARG A 212 -13.18 -0.95 9.44
CA ARG A 212 -14.28 -0.30 10.14
C ARG A 212 -15.16 0.61 9.25
N GLN A 213 -15.52 0.14 8.04
CA GLN A 213 -16.46 0.87 7.18
C GLN A 213 -17.83 1.07 7.87
N ASP A 214 -18.24 0.14 8.72
CA ASP A 214 -19.42 0.24 9.58
C ASP A 214 -19.38 1.51 10.46
N TYR A 215 -18.23 1.80 11.05
CA TYR A 215 -18.05 2.98 11.88
C TYR A 215 -18.12 4.28 11.06
N THR A 216 -17.44 4.30 9.91
CA THR A 216 -17.51 5.46 8.99
C THR A 216 -18.93 5.73 8.53
N LEU A 217 -19.71 4.69 8.25
CA LEU A 217 -21.10 4.86 7.82
C LEU A 217 -21.96 5.51 8.91
N ARG A 218 -21.79 5.13 10.18
CA ARG A 218 -22.48 5.76 11.33
C ARG A 218 -22.07 7.22 11.55
N VAL A 219 -20.78 7.54 11.38
CA VAL A 219 -20.31 8.93 11.41
C VAL A 219 -20.95 9.71 10.27
N PHE A 220 -21.02 9.11 9.07
CA PHE A 220 -21.60 9.75 7.90
C PHE A 220 -23.12 9.96 8.05
N GLU A 221 -23.84 9.07 8.70
CA GLU A 221 -25.25 9.26 9.04
C GLU A 221 -25.45 10.60 9.78
N LYS A 222 -24.65 10.84 10.82
CA LYS A 222 -24.69 12.11 11.59
C LYS A 222 -24.26 13.32 10.74
N ILE A 223 -23.31 13.17 9.87
CA ILE A 223 -22.93 14.22 8.92
C ILE A 223 -24.11 14.53 7.98
N HIS A 224 -24.78 13.52 7.47
CA HIS A 224 -25.86 13.67 6.49
C HIS A 224 -27.11 14.32 7.10
N GLU A 225 -27.39 14.08 8.40
CA GLU A 225 -28.44 14.79 9.16
C GLU A 225 -28.24 16.33 9.10
N VAL A 226 -26.98 16.78 9.12
CA VAL A 226 -26.63 18.22 9.14
C VAL A 226 -26.36 18.77 7.73
N LYS A 227 -25.81 17.94 6.85
CA LYS A 227 -25.38 18.29 5.47
C LYS A 227 -25.95 17.31 4.47
N GLN A 228 -27.18 17.51 4.04
CA GLN A 228 -27.87 16.63 3.09
C GLN A 228 -27.21 16.55 1.70
N ASN A 229 -26.37 17.53 1.36
CA ASN A 229 -25.56 17.50 0.13
C ASN A 229 -24.23 16.77 0.29
N ALA A 230 -23.96 16.13 1.44
CA ALA A 230 -22.76 15.32 1.66
C ALA A 230 -22.83 14.01 0.82
N VAL A 231 -21.66 13.54 0.40
CA VAL A 231 -21.48 12.23 -0.29
C VAL A 231 -20.34 11.49 0.38
N LEU A 232 -20.55 10.21 0.70
CA LEU A 232 -19.52 9.29 1.15
C LEU A 232 -19.14 8.34 0.01
N ILE A 233 -17.86 8.14 -0.21
CA ILE A 233 -17.33 7.21 -1.21
C ILE A 233 -16.49 6.15 -0.50
N PHE A 234 -16.86 4.88 -0.67
CA PHE A 234 -16.09 3.73 -0.23
C PHE A 234 -15.37 3.12 -1.43
N ALA A 235 -14.08 3.42 -1.61
CA ALA A 235 -13.27 2.87 -2.70
C ALA A 235 -12.55 1.59 -2.24
N GLY A 236 -12.88 0.46 -2.85
CA GLY A 236 -12.35 -0.85 -2.54
C GLY A 236 -13.38 -1.96 -2.70
N ASP A 237 -12.95 -3.19 -2.43
CA ASP A 237 -13.81 -4.39 -2.42
C ASP A 237 -13.43 -5.30 -1.24
N GLY A 238 -14.23 -6.31 -0.94
CA GLY A 238 -13.97 -7.28 0.12
C GLY A 238 -15.21 -7.91 0.71
N GLN A 239 -14.99 -8.83 1.66
CA GLN A 239 -16.04 -9.68 2.20
C GLN A 239 -17.14 -8.94 2.98
N GLU A 240 -16.84 -7.77 3.57
CA GLU A 240 -17.82 -6.97 4.33
C GLU A 240 -18.64 -6.02 3.45
N LYS A 241 -18.37 -5.92 2.13
CA LYS A 241 -19.00 -4.92 1.24
C LYS A 241 -20.51 -5.03 1.22
N GLN A 242 -21.04 -6.25 1.07
CA GLN A 242 -22.49 -6.47 1.04
C GLN A 242 -23.16 -6.01 2.34
N LYS A 243 -22.55 -6.34 3.49
CA LYS A 243 -23.04 -5.91 4.81
C LYS A 243 -23.08 -4.38 4.93
N ILE A 244 -22.05 -3.65 4.46
CA ILE A 244 -22.03 -2.18 4.51
C ILE A 244 -23.07 -1.57 3.57
N LEU A 245 -23.30 -2.19 2.42
CA LEU A 245 -24.35 -1.78 1.48
C LEU A 245 -25.74 -1.95 2.11
N ASP A 246 -26.00 -3.09 2.78
CA ASP A 246 -27.27 -3.35 3.46
C ASP A 246 -27.50 -2.38 4.63
N MET A 247 -26.44 -2.05 5.39
CA MET A 247 -26.50 -1.02 6.43
C MET A 247 -26.86 0.35 5.84
N ALA A 248 -26.19 0.77 4.75
CA ALA A 248 -26.48 2.04 4.08
C ALA A 248 -27.94 2.12 3.58
N LYS A 249 -28.48 0.98 3.12
CA LYS A 249 -29.89 0.87 2.72
C LYS A 249 -30.84 1.02 3.92
N GLN A 250 -30.56 0.33 5.03
CA GLN A 250 -31.38 0.41 6.26
C GLN A 250 -31.38 1.83 6.86
N MET A 251 -30.27 2.56 6.74
CA MET A 251 -30.13 3.95 7.18
C MET A 251 -30.73 4.97 6.18
N GLY A 252 -31.22 4.53 5.01
CA GLY A 252 -31.74 5.45 3.97
C GLY A 252 -30.67 6.26 3.25
N LEU A 253 -29.40 5.84 3.30
CA LEU A 253 -28.26 6.60 2.80
C LEU A 253 -27.78 6.21 1.39
N LEU A 254 -28.43 5.24 0.71
CA LEU A 254 -27.95 4.71 -0.57
C LEU A 254 -27.74 5.78 -1.66
N SER A 255 -28.56 6.83 -1.66
CA SER A 255 -28.44 7.94 -2.63
C SER A 255 -27.23 8.84 -2.38
N SER A 256 -26.66 8.77 -1.17
CA SER A 256 -25.56 9.63 -0.72
C SER A 256 -24.25 8.84 -0.47
N VAL A 257 -24.28 7.51 -0.67
CA VAL A 257 -23.09 6.65 -0.53
C VAL A 257 -22.78 5.99 -1.87
N ARG A 258 -21.52 6.02 -2.28
CA ARG A 258 -21.03 5.44 -3.53
C ARG A 258 -20.04 4.31 -3.29
N PHE A 259 -20.12 3.25 -4.10
CA PHE A 259 -19.28 2.07 -4.03
C PHE A 259 -18.63 1.80 -5.40
N PRO A 260 -17.59 2.54 -5.80
CA PRO A 260 -16.95 2.37 -7.12
C PRO A 260 -16.19 1.03 -7.28
N GLY A 261 -16.03 0.25 -6.20
CA GLY A 261 -15.21 -0.96 -6.22
C GLY A 261 -13.72 -0.67 -6.14
N ASN A 262 -12.91 -1.57 -6.68
CA ASN A 262 -11.48 -1.37 -6.80
C ASN A 262 -11.18 -0.30 -7.85
N VAL A 263 -10.54 0.78 -7.41
CA VAL A 263 -10.16 1.91 -8.27
C VAL A 263 -8.66 1.86 -8.49
N LYS A 264 -8.25 1.77 -9.76
CA LYS A 264 -6.83 1.74 -10.14
C LYS A 264 -6.16 3.10 -9.91
N ASP A 265 -6.77 4.18 -10.38
CA ASP A 265 -6.31 5.55 -10.19
C ASP A 265 -7.11 6.28 -9.12
N MET A 266 -6.55 6.37 -7.93
CA MET A 266 -7.16 7.06 -6.79
C MET A 266 -6.98 8.58 -6.83
N SER A 267 -6.12 9.13 -7.71
CA SER A 267 -5.80 10.57 -7.73
C SER A 267 -7.03 11.44 -7.97
N LEU A 268 -7.95 10.96 -8.81
CA LEU A 268 -9.22 11.63 -9.10
C LEU A 268 -10.11 11.72 -7.84
N TYR A 269 -10.16 10.67 -7.06
CA TYR A 269 -10.96 10.61 -5.83
C TYR A 269 -10.37 11.47 -4.72
N TYR A 270 -9.04 11.42 -4.52
CA TYR A 270 -8.37 12.32 -3.58
C TYR A 270 -8.53 13.78 -4.00
N ALA A 271 -8.42 14.11 -5.28
CA ALA A 271 -8.63 15.48 -5.77
C ALA A 271 -10.04 15.99 -5.50
N ALA A 272 -11.06 15.13 -5.57
CA ALA A 272 -12.45 15.50 -5.31
C ALA A 272 -12.79 15.59 -3.81
N ALA A 273 -12.07 14.87 -2.94
CA ALA A 273 -12.38 14.73 -1.51
C ALA A 273 -12.16 16.01 -0.69
N ASP A 274 -12.98 16.18 0.34
CA ASP A 274 -12.80 17.19 1.39
C ASP A 274 -12.14 16.58 2.65
N ALA A 275 -12.47 15.31 2.94
CA ALA A 275 -11.81 14.56 4.00
C ALA A 275 -11.73 13.06 3.68
N VAL A 276 -10.68 12.42 4.22
CA VAL A 276 -10.47 10.97 4.18
C VAL A 276 -10.66 10.39 5.57
N PHE A 277 -11.42 9.29 5.66
CA PHE A 277 -11.62 8.52 6.89
C PHE A 277 -10.75 7.27 6.89
N LEU A 278 -10.09 6.97 8.00
CA LEU A 278 -9.40 5.71 8.24
C LEU A 278 -9.57 5.27 9.71
N PRO A 279 -10.77 4.82 10.14
CA PRO A 279 -11.01 4.39 11.52
C PRO A 279 -10.48 3.00 11.81
N SER A 280 -9.45 2.56 11.10
CA SER A 280 -8.88 1.22 11.20
C SER A 280 -8.49 0.86 12.63
N LEU A 281 -8.70 -0.39 13.02
CA LEU A 281 -8.26 -0.91 14.31
C LEU A 281 -6.73 -0.93 14.42
N TYR A 282 -6.06 -1.22 13.32
CA TYR A 282 -4.60 -1.17 13.16
C TYR A 282 -4.23 -1.11 11.67
N GLU A 283 -3.05 -0.60 11.38
CA GLU A 283 -2.44 -0.59 10.05
C GLU A 283 -0.96 -0.98 10.15
N GLY A 284 -0.45 -1.63 9.12
CA GLY A 284 0.98 -1.83 8.97
C GLY A 284 1.69 -0.53 8.62
N PHE A 285 1.33 -0.01 7.45
CA PHE A 285 1.76 1.31 6.99
C PHE A 285 0.63 1.89 6.13
N PRO A 286 -0.10 2.91 6.65
CA PRO A 286 -1.30 3.42 6.01
C PRO A 286 -0.98 4.37 4.84
N THR A 287 -0.60 3.83 3.67
CA THR A 287 -0.30 4.63 2.45
C THR A 287 -1.44 5.56 2.07
N VAL A 288 -2.68 5.16 2.32
CA VAL A 288 -3.90 5.97 2.11
C VAL A 288 -3.79 7.35 2.80
N LEU A 289 -3.24 7.41 4.02
CA LEU A 289 -3.06 8.69 4.72
C LEU A 289 -1.93 9.54 4.10
N LEU A 290 -0.89 8.91 3.55
CA LEU A 290 0.17 9.64 2.85
C LEU A 290 -0.33 10.16 1.50
N GLU A 291 -1.06 9.34 0.75
CA GLU A 291 -1.68 9.71 -0.53
C GLU A 291 -2.64 10.88 -0.34
N ALA A 292 -3.49 10.83 0.69
CA ALA A 292 -4.41 11.91 1.02
C ALA A 292 -3.67 13.20 1.41
N GLN A 293 -2.62 13.11 2.24
CA GLN A 293 -1.79 14.24 2.60
C GLN A 293 -1.06 14.82 1.38
N ALA A 294 -0.55 13.97 0.46
CA ALA A 294 0.07 14.42 -0.78
C ALA A 294 -0.93 15.14 -1.70
N ALA A 295 -2.20 14.77 -1.66
CA ALA A 295 -3.27 15.48 -2.35
C ALA A 295 -3.79 16.72 -1.58
N GLY A 296 -3.24 17.00 -0.39
CA GLY A 296 -3.67 18.12 0.47
C GLY A 296 -5.07 17.92 1.06
N VAL A 297 -5.45 16.67 1.33
CA VAL A 297 -6.76 16.33 1.89
C VAL A 297 -6.65 16.11 3.39
N PHE A 298 -7.61 16.65 4.14
CA PHE A 298 -7.72 16.42 5.59
C PHE A 298 -8.03 14.95 5.89
N CYS A 299 -7.38 14.40 6.90
CA CYS A 299 -7.51 12.99 7.27
C CYS A 299 -8.03 12.84 8.69
N LEU A 300 -9.00 11.96 8.89
CA LEU A 300 -9.45 11.51 10.20
C LEU A 300 -9.09 10.03 10.37
N THR A 301 -8.33 9.71 11.39
CA THR A 301 -7.87 8.34 11.63
C THR A 301 -8.00 7.94 13.10
N SER A 302 -7.96 6.63 13.33
CA SER A 302 -7.93 6.06 14.67
C SER A 302 -6.64 6.45 15.42
N GLU A 303 -6.73 6.73 16.72
CA GLU A 303 -5.54 6.98 17.55
C GLU A 303 -4.62 5.77 17.72
N THR A 304 -5.06 4.59 17.29
CA THR A 304 -4.24 3.36 17.27
C THR A 304 -3.20 3.35 16.13
N ILE A 305 -3.33 4.27 15.18
CA ILE A 305 -2.41 4.42 14.05
C ILE A 305 -1.18 5.22 14.49
N ASP A 306 -0.02 4.84 13.98
CA ASP A 306 1.24 5.53 14.28
C ASP A 306 1.14 7.02 13.92
N HIS A 307 1.32 7.87 14.92
CA HIS A 307 1.22 9.33 14.80
C HIS A 307 2.32 9.92 13.90
N THR A 308 3.41 9.21 13.68
CA THR A 308 4.50 9.64 12.79
C THR A 308 4.06 9.75 11.33
N ILE A 309 2.92 9.15 10.96
CA ILE A 309 2.34 9.28 9.62
C ILE A 309 1.90 10.72 9.29
N ASN A 310 1.65 11.56 10.31
CA ASN A 310 1.24 12.95 10.12
C ASN A 310 2.45 13.82 9.77
N ARG A 311 2.75 13.94 8.47
CA ARG A 311 3.88 14.71 7.95
C ARG A 311 3.54 16.16 7.62
N THR A 312 2.25 16.48 7.48
CA THR A 312 1.77 17.76 6.96
C THR A 312 0.91 18.54 7.96
N GLY A 313 0.54 17.96 9.09
CA GLY A 313 -0.44 18.52 10.02
C GLY A 313 -1.90 18.26 9.60
N LEU A 314 -2.14 17.58 8.50
CA LEU A 314 -3.49 17.32 7.97
C LEU A 314 -4.18 16.10 8.60
N VAL A 315 -3.51 15.36 9.51
CA VAL A 315 -4.08 14.15 10.12
C VAL A 315 -4.53 14.43 11.54
N ARG A 316 -5.81 14.17 11.82
CA ARG A 316 -6.39 14.22 13.15
C ARG A 316 -6.65 12.81 13.67
N PHE A 317 -6.14 12.51 14.85
CA PHE A 317 -6.27 11.22 15.52
C PHE A 317 -7.40 11.27 16.54
N LEU A 318 -8.32 10.30 16.50
CA LEU A 318 -9.46 10.20 17.39
C LEU A 318 -9.71 8.73 17.78
N LYS A 319 -10.27 8.49 18.98
CA LYS A 319 -10.75 7.13 19.31
C LYS A 319 -11.88 6.73 18.39
N ALA A 320 -11.76 5.55 17.76
CA ALA A 320 -12.81 5.02 16.89
C ALA A 320 -13.74 4.07 17.69
N ASN A 321 -14.65 4.66 18.50
CA ASN A 321 -15.67 3.93 19.27
C ASN A 321 -16.99 4.69 19.28
N GLU A 322 -18.07 4.05 19.72
CA GLU A 322 -19.42 4.60 19.67
C GLU A 322 -19.57 5.96 20.39
N LYS A 323 -18.84 6.17 21.49
CA LYS A 323 -18.90 7.42 22.28
C LYS A 323 -18.22 8.60 21.56
N GLN A 324 -17.51 8.35 20.47
CA GLN A 324 -16.74 9.36 19.75
C GLN A 324 -17.31 9.65 18.35
N ILE A 325 -18.45 9.11 17.97
CA ILE A 325 -19.10 9.39 16.68
C ILE A 325 -19.29 10.90 16.49
N ASP A 326 -19.80 11.60 17.51
CA ASP A 326 -20.00 13.05 17.45
C ASP A 326 -18.68 13.82 17.27
N ALA A 327 -17.60 13.39 17.94
CA ALA A 327 -16.28 14.01 17.77
C ALA A 327 -15.73 13.85 16.34
N TRP A 328 -15.91 12.66 15.74
CA TRP A 328 -15.59 12.41 14.34
C TRP A 328 -16.46 13.25 13.39
N THR A 329 -17.75 13.37 13.68
CA THR A 329 -18.71 14.18 12.93
C THR A 329 -18.30 15.65 12.91
N VAL A 330 -18.05 16.24 14.10
CA VAL A 330 -17.60 17.63 14.24
C VAL A 330 -16.28 17.87 13.52
N ALA A 331 -15.34 16.95 13.67
CA ALA A 331 -14.04 17.04 13.00
C ALA A 331 -14.17 16.98 11.48
N ALA A 332 -15.03 16.09 10.95
CA ALA A 332 -15.29 15.97 9.54
C ALA A 332 -15.98 17.22 8.94
N LEU A 333 -16.97 17.75 9.63
CA LEU A 333 -17.68 18.97 9.22
C LEU A 333 -16.79 20.22 9.28
N SER A 334 -15.77 20.23 10.15
CA SER A 334 -14.79 21.31 10.25
C SER A 334 -13.69 21.25 9.18
N ALA A 335 -13.60 20.16 8.42
CA ALA A 335 -12.63 20.01 7.34
C ALA A 335 -12.89 21.10 6.28
N LYS A 336 -11.93 22.00 6.13
CA LYS A 336 -11.95 23.04 5.09
C LYS A 336 -10.98 22.64 3.98
N GLY A 337 -11.39 22.81 2.73
CA GLY A 337 -10.49 22.65 1.60
C GLY A 337 -9.30 23.61 1.73
N LEU A 338 -8.11 23.11 1.47
CA LEU A 338 -6.90 23.93 1.43
C LEU A 338 -6.86 24.80 0.18
N SER A 339 -6.14 25.93 0.25
CA SER A 339 -5.73 26.67 -0.94
C SER A 339 -4.85 25.80 -1.85
N GLU A 340 -4.73 26.14 -3.13
CA GLU A 340 -3.84 25.44 -4.05
C GLU A 340 -2.39 25.46 -3.53
N ASP A 341 -1.91 26.61 -3.06
CA ASP A 341 -0.57 26.75 -2.52
C ASP A 341 -0.32 25.85 -1.30
N ASP A 342 -1.29 25.69 -0.42
CA ASP A 342 -1.15 24.83 0.76
C ASP A 342 -1.21 23.34 0.38
N ARG A 343 -2.00 22.97 -0.64
CA ARG A 343 -1.97 21.61 -1.21
C ARG A 343 -0.60 21.29 -1.84
N ILE A 344 -0.02 22.22 -2.59
CA ILE A 344 1.30 22.08 -3.19
C ILE A 344 2.38 21.96 -2.10
N LYS A 345 2.31 22.75 -1.03
CA LYS A 345 3.23 22.62 0.12
C LYS A 345 3.12 21.26 0.79
N ALA A 346 1.90 20.79 1.04
CA ALA A 346 1.66 19.47 1.60
C ALA A 346 2.23 18.35 0.72
N ASN A 347 1.99 18.43 -0.60
CA ASN A 347 2.53 17.48 -1.57
C ASN A 347 4.07 17.44 -1.53
N ARG A 348 4.73 18.60 -1.60
CA ARG A 348 6.20 18.70 -1.54
C ARG A 348 6.77 18.15 -0.24
N ARG A 349 6.07 18.35 0.89
CA ARG A 349 6.49 17.79 2.18
C ARG A 349 6.48 16.26 2.18
N ILE A 350 5.44 15.67 1.59
CA ILE A 350 5.37 14.19 1.44
C ILE A 350 6.41 13.71 0.43
N ALA A 351 6.60 14.42 -0.68
CA ALA A 351 7.55 14.04 -1.72
C ALA A 351 9.00 13.91 -1.23
N GLN A 352 9.40 14.72 -0.25
CA GLN A 352 10.76 14.66 0.33
C GLN A 352 11.14 13.27 0.87
N GLU A 353 10.16 12.53 1.42
CA GLU A 353 10.43 11.26 2.09
C GLU A 353 9.85 10.05 1.33
N TYR A 354 8.79 10.24 0.53
CA TYR A 354 7.94 9.16 0.00
C TYR A 354 7.80 9.15 -1.52
N ASN A 355 8.44 10.08 -2.23
CA ASN A 355 8.38 10.12 -3.69
C ASN A 355 8.98 8.85 -4.30
N ALA A 356 8.29 8.25 -5.25
CA ALA A 356 8.66 6.96 -5.83
C ALA A 356 10.03 7.02 -6.54
N GLU A 357 10.34 8.10 -7.26
CA GLU A 357 11.63 8.28 -7.94
C GLU A 357 12.81 8.31 -6.95
N THR A 358 12.64 9.04 -5.83
CA THR A 358 13.66 9.12 -4.78
C THR A 358 13.90 7.77 -4.12
N ILE A 359 12.82 7.01 -3.86
CA ILE A 359 12.91 5.69 -3.24
C ILE A 359 13.47 4.66 -4.22
N ALA A 360 13.07 4.69 -5.50
CA ALA A 360 13.62 3.83 -6.54
C ALA A 360 15.15 4.00 -6.65
N PHE A 361 15.64 5.24 -6.75
CA PHE A 361 17.07 5.53 -6.79
C PHE A 361 17.82 5.04 -5.55
N ARG A 362 17.21 5.18 -4.37
CA ARG A 362 17.80 4.67 -3.12
C ARG A 362 17.87 3.14 -3.11
N LEU A 363 16.81 2.46 -3.55
CA LEU A 363 16.79 0.99 -3.63
C LEU A 363 17.80 0.46 -4.64
N GLU A 364 17.91 1.08 -5.82
CA GLU A 364 18.91 0.70 -6.81
C GLU A 364 20.32 0.77 -6.24
N LYS A 365 20.68 1.87 -5.55
CA LYS A 365 21.97 1.99 -4.87
C LYS A 365 22.22 0.93 -3.80
N LEU A 366 21.18 0.44 -3.13
CA LEU A 366 21.30 -0.61 -2.13
C LEU A 366 21.44 -2.00 -2.77
N PHE A 367 20.81 -2.18 -3.92
CA PHE A 367 20.82 -3.47 -4.61
C PHE A 367 22.12 -3.69 -5.41
N LEU A 368 22.73 -2.63 -5.93
CA LEU A 368 24.05 -2.66 -6.61
C LEU A 368 25.19 -2.73 -5.60
#